data_1a0d6978c4dadbb0dd24c8af68f1c1ec
#
_entry.id   1a0d6978c4dadbb0dd24c8af68f1c1ec
#
_cell.length_a   1.000
_cell.length_b   1.000
_cell.length_c   1.000
_cell.angle_alpha   90.00
_cell.angle_beta   90.00
_cell.angle_gamma   90.00
#
_symmetry.space_group_name_H-M   'P 1'
#
loop_
_entity.id
_entity.type
_entity.pdbx_description
1 polymer ?
#
loop_
_entity_poly.entity_id
_entity_poly.type
_entity_poly.pdbx_seq_one_letter_code
_entity_poly.pdbx_strand_id
1 'polypeptide(L)'
;MVIVPRIAAVSYLNTIPFIYGIEHEGNLRAELLLSPPSLCAKNFAEHKADIALVPAAAVPSLADAQVVTEYCIGAAGPVRTVVLLSNELIEKARRVFLDAHSLTSVQLAGYLLAKHWKVTPEYYTLEDYAQLGHALPGDAFLLIGDKVFDHEGRFAYSYDLAAEWKKATRLPFAFAVWVARKGTDPDLTEGLQHALTFGIEHTYEAILEHGFDNKPYDAYAYLTQNIDYIFDLSLIHI
;
A
#
# COMPACT_ATOMS: atom_id res chain seq x y z
N MET A 1 -26.75 -9.88 21.54
CA MET A 1 -25.52 -9.10 21.45
C MET A 1 -25.37 -8.69 20.00
N VAL A 2 -25.36 -7.40 19.70
CA VAL A 2 -25.05 -6.92 18.34
C VAL A 2 -23.55 -7.13 18.14
N ILE A 3 -23.16 -8.01 17.21
CA ILE A 3 -21.75 -8.20 16.86
C ILE A 3 -21.33 -6.95 16.07
N VAL A 4 -20.38 -6.21 16.59
CA VAL A 4 -19.79 -5.05 15.88
C VAL A 4 -18.82 -5.61 14.84
N PRO A 5 -18.99 -5.30 13.54
CA PRO A 5 -18.07 -5.75 12.50
C PRO A 5 -16.68 -5.13 12.69
N ARG A 6 -15.64 -5.86 12.28
CA ARG A 6 -14.24 -5.44 12.39
C ARG A 6 -13.68 -5.15 11.02
N ILE A 7 -13.08 -3.97 10.88
CA ILE A 7 -12.45 -3.51 9.64
C ILE A 7 -10.94 -3.40 9.87
N ALA A 8 -10.13 -4.15 9.13
CA ALA A 8 -8.68 -4.03 9.18
C ALA A 8 -8.19 -3.05 8.11
N ALA A 9 -7.46 -2.02 8.55
CA ALA A 9 -6.86 -1.02 7.67
C ALA A 9 -5.34 -0.91 7.89
N VAL A 10 -4.65 -0.42 6.86
CA VAL A 10 -3.20 -0.24 6.89
C VAL A 10 -2.86 1.04 7.67
N SER A 11 -1.86 0.97 8.56
CA SER A 11 -1.45 2.09 9.43
C SER A 11 -0.40 3.00 8.78
N TYR A 12 -0.50 3.31 7.47
CA TYR A 12 0.40 4.21 6.74
C TYR A 12 -0.29 5.51 6.34
N LEU A 13 0.50 6.54 6.06
CA LEU A 13 0.03 7.86 5.62
C LEU A 13 -1.00 7.75 4.47
N ASN A 14 -0.74 6.92 3.47
CA ASN A 14 -1.65 6.76 2.32
C ASN A 14 -3.05 6.23 2.67
N THR A 15 -3.26 5.75 3.88
CA THR A 15 -4.54 5.19 4.34
C THR A 15 -5.30 6.16 5.28
N ILE A 16 -4.66 7.23 5.75
CA ILE A 16 -5.30 8.10 6.76
C ILE A 16 -6.60 8.76 6.30
N PRO A 17 -6.83 9.11 5.00
CA PRO A 17 -8.16 9.57 4.59
C PRO A 17 -9.22 8.49 4.80
N PHE A 18 -8.92 7.25 4.52
CA PHE A 18 -9.84 6.14 4.76
C PHE A 18 -10.11 5.92 6.26
N ILE A 19 -9.05 5.98 7.09
CA ILE A 19 -9.17 5.84 8.55
C ILE A 19 -10.08 6.95 9.09
N TYR A 20 -9.80 8.19 8.71
CA TYR A 20 -10.61 9.35 9.10
C TYR A 20 -12.09 9.19 8.72
N GLY A 21 -12.35 8.74 7.50
CA GLY A 21 -13.70 8.49 7.03
C GLY A 21 -14.43 7.41 7.84
N ILE A 22 -13.76 6.28 8.14
CA ILE A 22 -14.33 5.20 8.95
C ILE A 22 -14.67 5.68 10.38
N GLU A 23 -13.85 6.57 10.95
CA GLU A 23 -14.03 7.08 12.31
C GLU A 23 -15.07 8.22 12.42
N HIS A 24 -15.26 9.02 11.35
CA HIS A 24 -16.04 10.28 11.43
C HIS A 24 -17.31 10.34 10.56
N GLU A 25 -17.51 9.45 9.59
CA GLU A 25 -18.70 9.49 8.72
C GLU A 25 -20.03 9.30 9.50
N GLY A 26 -19.99 8.60 10.62
CA GLY A 26 -21.07 8.56 11.61
C GLY A 26 -22.12 7.46 11.40
N ASN A 27 -22.31 6.91 10.20
CA ASN A 27 -23.26 5.83 9.91
C ASN A 27 -22.61 4.44 9.98
N LEU A 28 -21.30 4.35 9.76
CA LEU A 28 -20.56 3.09 9.82
C LEU A 28 -20.18 2.76 11.27
N ARG A 29 -20.79 1.72 11.85
CA ARG A 29 -20.43 1.20 13.17
C ARG A 29 -19.54 -0.02 13.02
N ALA A 30 -18.23 0.16 13.18
CA ALA A 30 -17.25 -0.90 13.09
C ALA A 30 -16.11 -0.69 14.09
N GLU A 31 -15.45 -1.77 14.49
CA GLU A 31 -14.17 -1.72 15.20
C GLU A 31 -13.04 -1.64 14.18
N LEU A 32 -12.19 -0.62 14.26
CA LEU A 32 -11.06 -0.43 13.35
C LEU A 32 -9.80 -1.10 13.92
N LEU A 33 -9.17 -1.97 13.12
CA LEU A 33 -7.93 -2.69 13.44
C LEU A 33 -6.80 -2.17 12.55
N LEU A 34 -5.90 -1.34 13.09
CA LEU A 34 -4.76 -0.81 12.34
C LEU A 34 -3.55 -1.73 12.41
N SER A 35 -2.95 -2.05 11.27
CA SER A 35 -1.80 -2.95 11.20
C SER A 35 -1.01 -2.80 9.88
N PRO A 36 0.21 -3.36 9.78
CA PRO A 36 0.93 -3.44 8.52
C PRO A 36 0.15 -4.23 7.45
N PRO A 37 0.40 -3.99 6.14
CA PRO A 37 -0.38 -4.60 5.06
C PRO A 37 -0.46 -6.13 5.09
N SER A 38 0.65 -6.80 5.38
CA SER A 38 0.70 -8.28 5.48
C SER A 38 -0.17 -8.81 6.62
N LEU A 39 -0.27 -8.06 7.73
CA LEU A 39 -1.09 -8.44 8.88
C LEU A 39 -2.58 -8.19 8.62
N CYS A 40 -2.96 -7.17 7.84
CA CYS A 40 -4.34 -6.97 7.39
C CYS A 40 -4.86 -8.18 6.62
N ALA A 41 -4.08 -8.71 5.65
CA ALA A 41 -4.43 -9.92 4.92
C ALA A 41 -4.54 -11.15 5.84
N LYS A 42 -3.62 -11.29 6.81
CA LYS A 42 -3.65 -12.36 7.80
C LYS A 42 -4.88 -12.27 8.71
N ASN A 43 -5.21 -11.08 9.22
CA ASN A 43 -6.39 -10.86 10.05
C ASN A 43 -7.69 -11.23 9.30
N PHE A 44 -7.76 -10.90 8.01
CA PHE A 44 -8.87 -11.33 7.17
C PHE A 44 -8.90 -12.86 7.01
N ALA A 45 -7.78 -13.50 6.64
CA ALA A 45 -7.69 -14.94 6.46
C ALA A 45 -8.07 -15.73 7.74
N GLU A 46 -7.68 -15.23 8.91
CA GLU A 46 -7.94 -15.84 10.22
C GLU A 46 -9.31 -15.45 10.83
N HIS A 47 -10.21 -14.83 10.07
CA HIS A 47 -11.53 -14.37 10.54
C HIS A 47 -11.48 -13.37 11.73
N LYS A 48 -10.40 -12.64 11.86
CA LYS A 48 -10.23 -11.56 12.85
C LYS A 48 -10.75 -10.23 12.35
N ALA A 49 -10.94 -10.08 11.04
CA ALA A 49 -11.58 -8.95 10.39
C ALA A 49 -12.64 -9.44 9.40
N ASP A 50 -13.76 -8.71 9.32
CA ASP A 50 -14.88 -8.98 8.41
C ASP A 50 -14.65 -8.31 7.05
N ILE A 51 -14.06 -7.12 7.08
CA ILE A 51 -13.58 -6.38 5.91
C ILE A 51 -12.10 -6.00 6.14
N ALA A 52 -11.31 -5.95 5.08
CA ALA A 52 -9.90 -5.55 5.19
C ALA A 52 -9.39 -4.85 3.95
N LEU A 53 -8.50 -3.86 4.15
CA LEU A 53 -7.63 -3.33 3.10
C LEU A 53 -6.42 -4.27 2.98
N VAL A 54 -6.40 -5.08 1.94
CA VAL A 54 -5.37 -6.11 1.76
C VAL A 54 -4.46 -5.83 0.58
N PRO A 55 -3.19 -6.26 0.62
CA PRO A 55 -2.33 -6.22 -0.55
C PRO A 55 -3.00 -6.91 -1.75
N ALA A 56 -2.99 -6.28 -2.93
CA ALA A 56 -3.64 -6.82 -4.12
C ALA A 56 -3.12 -8.24 -4.46
N ALA A 57 -1.82 -8.48 -4.28
CA ALA A 57 -1.21 -9.80 -4.50
C ALA A 57 -1.69 -10.90 -3.52
N ALA A 58 -2.32 -10.54 -2.39
CA ALA A 58 -2.87 -11.51 -1.44
C ALA A 58 -4.26 -12.01 -1.86
N VAL A 59 -5.03 -11.23 -2.63
CA VAL A 59 -6.43 -11.52 -2.97
C VAL A 59 -6.64 -12.94 -3.54
N PRO A 60 -5.81 -13.43 -4.49
CA PRO A 60 -6.01 -14.77 -5.04
C PRO A 60 -5.86 -15.91 -4.02
N SER A 61 -5.19 -15.67 -2.89
CA SER A 61 -4.99 -16.66 -1.82
C SER A 61 -6.02 -16.58 -0.70
N LEU A 62 -6.88 -15.55 -0.70
CA LEU A 62 -7.89 -15.34 0.33
C LEU A 62 -9.19 -16.03 -0.05
N ALA A 63 -9.55 -17.09 0.69
CA ALA A 63 -10.79 -17.81 0.46
C ALA A 63 -11.99 -16.87 0.68
N ASP A 64 -12.98 -16.98 -0.21
CA ASP A 64 -14.25 -16.23 -0.18
C ASP A 64 -14.11 -14.70 -0.18
N ALA A 65 -12.92 -14.17 -0.48
CA ALA A 65 -12.73 -12.73 -0.63
C ALA A 65 -13.35 -12.22 -1.94
N GLN A 66 -14.02 -11.08 -1.85
CA GLN A 66 -14.45 -10.29 -3.00
C GLN A 66 -14.10 -8.83 -2.77
N VAL A 67 -13.70 -8.13 -3.82
CA VAL A 67 -13.49 -6.66 -3.77
C VAL A 67 -14.85 -6.00 -3.63
N VAL A 68 -14.99 -5.06 -2.69
CA VAL A 68 -16.30 -4.53 -2.26
C VAL A 68 -16.46 -3.02 -2.37
N THR A 69 -15.44 -2.28 -2.80
CA THR A 69 -15.54 -0.82 -2.96
C THR A 69 -14.90 -0.36 -4.27
N GLU A 70 -15.23 0.86 -4.68
CA GLU A 70 -14.58 1.56 -5.79
C GLU A 70 -13.30 2.27 -5.36
N TYR A 71 -12.73 1.89 -4.21
CA TYR A 71 -11.54 2.50 -3.66
C TYR A 71 -10.40 1.51 -3.45
N CYS A 72 -9.18 2.01 -3.63
CA CYS A 72 -7.95 1.27 -3.47
C CYS A 72 -6.81 2.16 -2.97
N ILE A 73 -5.65 1.58 -2.73
CA ILE A 73 -4.38 2.31 -2.73
C ILE A 73 -3.68 1.97 -4.04
N GLY A 74 -3.73 2.91 -4.98
CA GLY A 74 -3.17 2.77 -6.31
C GLY A 74 -2.27 3.95 -6.70
N ALA A 75 -1.71 3.89 -7.91
CA ALA A 75 -0.97 4.99 -8.51
C ALA A 75 -1.01 4.93 -10.04
N ALA A 76 -1.29 6.06 -10.67
CA ALA A 76 -1.22 6.23 -12.12
C ALA A 76 0.12 6.82 -12.60
N GLY A 77 1.09 6.94 -11.71
CA GLY A 77 2.43 7.49 -11.91
C GLY A 77 3.32 7.18 -10.72
N PRO A 78 4.28 8.06 -10.35
CA PRO A 78 5.10 7.85 -9.16
C PRO A 78 4.26 7.79 -7.89
N VAL A 79 4.43 6.73 -7.09
CA VAL A 79 3.78 6.56 -5.78
C VAL A 79 4.60 7.15 -4.63
N ARG A 80 5.87 7.41 -4.83
CA ARG A 80 6.89 7.92 -3.88
C ARG A 80 7.23 7.00 -2.72
N THR A 81 6.29 6.24 -2.22
CA THR A 81 6.45 5.41 -1.01
C THR A 81 6.58 3.90 -1.28
N VAL A 82 6.89 3.52 -2.52
CA VAL A 82 7.26 2.14 -2.89
C VAL A 82 8.44 2.21 -3.83
N VAL A 83 9.64 2.03 -3.29
CA VAL A 83 10.89 2.29 -4.03
C VAL A 83 11.92 1.17 -3.88
N LEU A 84 12.73 0.97 -4.93
CA LEU A 84 14.01 0.27 -4.85
C LEU A 84 15.13 1.31 -4.75
N LEU A 85 15.88 1.27 -3.66
CA LEU A 85 17.03 2.15 -3.38
C LEU A 85 18.33 1.40 -3.66
N SER A 86 19.27 2.01 -4.37
CA SER A 86 20.59 1.42 -4.63
C SER A 86 21.68 2.49 -4.81
N ASN A 87 22.93 2.14 -4.53
CA ASN A 87 24.10 3.00 -4.82
C ASN A 87 24.71 2.74 -6.20
N GLU A 88 24.21 1.75 -6.92
CA GLU A 88 24.55 1.44 -8.30
C GLU A 88 23.31 1.35 -9.18
N LEU A 89 23.50 1.38 -10.51
CA LEU A 89 22.40 1.12 -11.44
C LEU A 89 21.73 -0.22 -11.13
N ILE A 90 20.41 -0.30 -11.19
CA ILE A 90 19.63 -1.49 -10.80
C ILE A 90 19.99 -2.72 -11.65
N GLU A 91 20.44 -2.52 -12.85
CA GLU A 91 20.93 -3.59 -13.76
C GLU A 91 22.17 -4.31 -13.21
N LYS A 92 22.84 -3.73 -12.20
CA LYS A 92 23.98 -4.32 -11.50
C LYS A 92 23.60 -4.99 -10.19
N ALA A 93 22.32 -4.96 -9.83
CA ALA A 93 21.88 -5.54 -8.56
C ALA A 93 22.18 -7.05 -8.50
N ARG A 94 22.86 -7.46 -7.43
CA ARG A 94 23.18 -8.84 -7.10
C ARG A 94 22.35 -9.38 -5.95
N ARG A 95 22.04 -8.48 -4.99
CA ARG A 95 21.24 -8.80 -3.82
C ARG A 95 20.13 -7.75 -3.68
N VAL A 96 18.91 -8.22 -3.46
CA VAL A 96 17.76 -7.35 -3.23
C VAL A 96 17.15 -7.70 -1.88
N PHE A 97 17.15 -6.74 -0.98
CA PHE A 97 16.56 -6.85 0.34
C PHE A 97 15.12 -6.35 0.30
N LEU A 98 14.18 -7.25 0.57
CA LEU A 98 12.75 -7.04 0.42
C LEU A 98 12.12 -6.69 1.78
N ASP A 99 11.33 -5.62 1.84
CA ASP A 99 10.60 -5.22 3.04
C ASP A 99 9.64 -6.32 3.51
N ALA A 100 9.80 -6.77 4.76
CA ALA A 100 9.04 -7.88 5.36
C ALA A 100 7.52 -7.62 5.45
N HIS A 101 7.09 -6.34 5.39
CA HIS A 101 5.68 -5.96 5.52
C HIS A 101 4.93 -5.91 4.18
N SER A 102 5.63 -6.11 3.06
CA SER A 102 5.07 -5.99 1.72
C SER A 102 4.84 -7.34 1.06
N LEU A 103 3.66 -7.51 0.45
CA LEU A 103 3.37 -8.64 -0.44
C LEU A 103 3.30 -8.18 -1.90
N THR A 104 2.46 -7.18 -2.21
CA THR A 104 2.28 -6.68 -3.58
C THR A 104 3.56 -6.06 -4.13
N SER A 105 4.25 -5.22 -3.34
CA SER A 105 5.46 -4.54 -3.82
C SER A 105 6.63 -5.52 -4.04
N VAL A 106 6.69 -6.61 -3.28
CA VAL A 106 7.66 -7.71 -3.49
C VAL A 106 7.42 -8.38 -4.84
N GLN A 107 6.16 -8.71 -5.17
CA GLN A 107 5.82 -9.30 -6.46
C GLN A 107 6.11 -8.33 -7.62
N LEU A 108 5.77 -7.04 -7.45
CA LEU A 108 6.05 -6.00 -8.43
C LEU A 108 7.56 -5.82 -8.65
N ALA A 109 8.36 -5.76 -7.58
CA ALA A 109 9.82 -5.67 -7.67
C ALA A 109 10.40 -6.87 -8.41
N GLY A 110 9.97 -8.10 -8.07
CA GLY A 110 10.39 -9.32 -8.76
C GLY A 110 10.06 -9.30 -10.25
N TYR A 111 8.85 -8.87 -10.61
CA TYR A 111 8.45 -8.73 -12.01
C TYR A 111 9.33 -7.70 -12.76
N LEU A 112 9.51 -6.51 -12.19
CA LEU A 112 10.30 -5.44 -12.82
C LEU A 112 11.78 -5.84 -12.96
N LEU A 113 12.37 -6.45 -11.94
CA LEU A 113 13.74 -6.96 -11.99
C LEU A 113 13.89 -7.98 -13.13
N ALA A 114 13.00 -8.97 -13.21
CA ALA A 114 13.11 -10.04 -14.21
C ALA A 114 12.71 -9.60 -15.62
N LYS A 115 11.65 -8.79 -15.79
CA LYS A 115 11.05 -8.51 -17.11
C LYS A 115 11.43 -7.15 -17.69
N HIS A 116 11.57 -6.13 -16.84
CA HIS A 116 11.90 -4.78 -17.27
C HIS A 116 13.41 -4.54 -17.29
N TRP A 117 14.09 -4.74 -16.15
CA TRP A 117 15.54 -4.57 -16.03
C TRP A 117 16.37 -5.78 -16.40
N LYS A 118 15.74 -6.96 -16.55
CA LYS A 118 16.38 -8.23 -16.96
C LYS A 118 17.52 -8.66 -16.03
N VAL A 119 17.31 -8.49 -14.74
CA VAL A 119 18.25 -8.86 -13.67
C VAL A 119 17.67 -10.01 -12.86
N THR A 120 18.55 -10.91 -12.40
CA THR A 120 18.17 -12.05 -11.57
C THR A 120 19.05 -12.05 -10.31
N PRO A 121 18.71 -11.17 -9.33
CA PRO A 121 19.47 -11.08 -8.09
C PRO A 121 19.09 -12.19 -7.11
N GLU A 122 19.89 -12.35 -6.06
CA GLU A 122 19.49 -13.09 -4.86
C GLU A 122 18.55 -12.21 -4.02
N TYR A 123 17.54 -12.83 -3.42
CA TYR A 123 16.55 -12.14 -2.59
C TYR A 123 16.74 -12.45 -1.10
N TYR A 124 16.69 -11.40 -0.30
CA TYR A 124 16.81 -11.45 1.17
C TYR A 124 15.66 -10.68 1.80
N THR A 125 15.27 -11.03 3.01
CA THR A 125 14.32 -10.25 3.79
C THR A 125 15.03 -9.09 4.47
N LEU A 126 14.48 -7.88 4.35
CA LEU A 126 14.93 -6.71 5.10
C LEU A 126 14.24 -6.71 6.46
N GLU A 127 14.92 -7.20 7.48
CA GLU A 127 14.40 -7.28 8.85
C GLU A 127 14.74 -6.05 9.69
N ASP A 128 15.92 -5.44 9.42
CA ASP A 128 16.40 -4.26 10.11
C ASP A 128 16.84 -3.17 9.12
N TYR A 129 16.22 -2.01 9.21
CA TYR A 129 16.55 -0.85 8.37
C TYR A 129 17.93 -0.25 8.64
N ALA A 130 18.60 -0.60 9.74
CA ALA A 130 20.02 -0.27 9.96
C ALA A 130 20.93 -0.86 8.85
N GLN A 131 20.51 -1.95 8.20
CA GLN A 131 21.24 -2.55 7.07
C GLN A 131 21.42 -1.59 5.89
N LEU A 132 20.53 -0.61 5.70
CA LEU A 132 20.66 0.41 4.65
C LEU A 132 21.95 1.22 4.79
N GLY A 133 22.42 1.46 6.02
CA GLY A 133 23.68 2.14 6.31
C GLY A 133 24.95 1.32 5.97
N HIS A 134 24.79 0.04 5.70
CA HIS A 134 25.88 -0.91 5.40
C HIS A 134 25.77 -1.49 3.98
N ALA A 135 25.09 -0.79 3.06
CA ALA A 135 24.92 -1.17 1.68
C ALA A 135 26.25 -1.45 0.97
N LEU A 136 26.43 -2.62 0.39
CA LEU A 136 27.58 -3.01 -0.41
C LEU A 136 27.30 -2.78 -1.91
N PRO A 137 28.35 -2.72 -2.76
CA PRO A 137 28.13 -2.69 -4.20
C PRO A 137 27.28 -3.86 -4.69
N GLY A 138 26.27 -3.56 -5.49
CA GLY A 138 25.28 -4.56 -5.98
C GLY A 138 24.10 -4.81 -5.03
N ASP A 139 23.99 -4.09 -3.92
CA ASP A 139 22.81 -4.15 -3.05
C ASP A 139 21.72 -3.19 -3.52
N ALA A 140 20.47 -3.66 -3.45
CA ALA A 140 19.29 -2.84 -3.59
C ALA A 140 18.28 -3.18 -2.47
N PHE A 141 17.51 -2.17 -2.06
CA PHE A 141 16.58 -2.28 -0.92
C PHE A 141 15.19 -1.85 -1.34
N LEU A 142 14.22 -2.76 -1.24
CA LEU A 142 12.82 -2.42 -1.39
C LEU A 142 12.31 -1.83 -0.06
N LEU A 143 11.81 -0.62 -0.13
CA LEU A 143 11.16 0.06 0.99
C LEU A 143 9.72 0.41 0.63
N ILE A 144 8.82 0.31 1.62
CA ILE A 144 7.43 0.72 1.48
C ILE A 144 6.97 1.61 2.63
N GLY A 145 5.96 2.44 2.36
CA GLY A 145 5.30 3.30 3.36
C GLY A 145 6.14 4.52 3.73
N ASP A 146 5.72 5.19 4.79
CA ASP A 146 6.16 6.54 5.16
C ASP A 146 7.67 6.65 5.46
N LYS A 147 8.27 5.56 5.93
CA LYS A 147 9.72 5.49 6.16
C LYS A 147 10.58 5.76 4.92
N VAL A 148 10.01 5.66 3.71
CA VAL A 148 10.72 6.03 2.48
C VAL A 148 11.15 7.48 2.51
N PHE A 149 10.34 8.38 3.07
CA PHE A 149 10.67 9.81 3.20
C PHE A 149 11.93 10.05 4.05
N ASP A 150 12.20 9.21 5.06
CA ASP A 150 13.39 9.31 5.90
C ASP A 150 14.68 8.92 5.16
N HIS A 151 14.53 8.28 4.00
CA HIS A 151 15.64 7.81 3.17
C HIS A 151 15.77 8.53 1.83
N GLU A 152 14.94 9.55 1.55
CA GLU A 152 15.07 10.38 0.35
C GLU A 152 16.47 11.02 0.26
N GLY A 153 17.11 10.89 -0.90
CA GLY A 153 18.43 11.44 -1.16
C GLY A 153 19.61 10.71 -0.52
N ARG A 154 19.41 9.62 0.22
CA ARG A 154 20.49 8.85 0.86
C ARG A 154 21.18 7.85 -0.08
N PHE A 155 20.55 7.50 -1.19
CA PHE A 155 21.08 6.57 -2.19
C PHE A 155 21.29 7.28 -3.52
N ALA A 156 22.25 6.81 -4.30
CA ALA A 156 22.55 7.39 -5.61
C ALA A 156 21.38 7.19 -6.60
N TYR A 157 20.62 6.12 -6.44
CA TYR A 157 19.48 5.76 -7.29
C TYR A 157 18.27 5.41 -6.43
N SER A 158 17.10 5.91 -6.85
CA SER A 158 15.80 5.57 -6.31
C SER A 158 14.87 5.27 -7.48
N TYR A 159 14.34 4.05 -7.52
CA TYR A 159 13.43 3.58 -8.56
C TYR A 159 12.03 3.43 -7.95
N ASP A 160 11.13 4.34 -8.32
CA ASP A 160 9.73 4.27 -7.93
C ASP A 160 9.03 3.15 -8.71
N LEU A 161 8.53 2.12 -8.01
CA LEU A 161 8.05 0.91 -8.68
C LEU A 161 6.76 1.15 -9.47
N ALA A 162 5.89 2.08 -9.08
CA ALA A 162 4.70 2.41 -9.87
C ALA A 162 5.06 3.18 -11.15
N ALA A 163 6.03 4.10 -11.07
CA ALA A 163 6.55 4.80 -12.24
C ALA A 163 7.23 3.82 -13.22
N GLU A 164 8.04 2.89 -12.71
CA GLU A 164 8.70 1.86 -13.53
C GLU A 164 7.70 0.88 -14.16
N TRP A 165 6.66 0.49 -13.40
CA TRP A 165 5.55 -0.29 -13.93
C TRP A 165 4.85 0.43 -15.10
N LYS A 166 4.52 1.72 -14.91
CA LYS A 166 3.90 2.53 -15.97
C LYS A 166 4.79 2.66 -17.20
N LYS A 167 6.11 2.78 -17.02
CA LYS A 167 7.06 2.77 -18.17
C LYS A 167 7.04 1.45 -18.92
N ALA A 168 7.01 0.32 -18.19
CA ALA A 168 7.05 -1.02 -18.76
C ALA A 168 5.74 -1.44 -19.43
N THR A 169 4.59 -1.07 -18.86
CA THR A 169 3.27 -1.62 -19.24
C THR A 169 2.29 -0.59 -19.79
N ARG A 170 2.47 0.70 -19.50
CA ARG A 170 1.54 1.80 -19.73
C ARG A 170 0.29 1.79 -18.84
N LEU A 171 0.21 0.87 -17.89
CA LEU A 171 -0.93 0.71 -16.99
C LEU A 171 -0.68 1.38 -15.64
N PRO A 172 -1.72 1.83 -14.92
CA PRO A 172 -1.64 2.16 -13.51
C PRO A 172 -1.43 0.89 -12.67
N PHE A 173 -1.20 1.03 -11.36
CA PHE A 173 -0.95 -0.09 -10.46
C PHE A 173 -1.74 0.03 -9.16
N ALA A 174 -2.46 -1.05 -8.76
CA ALA A 174 -3.13 -1.14 -7.47
C ALA A 174 -2.26 -1.93 -6.47
N PHE A 175 -1.92 -1.29 -5.36
CA PHE A 175 -1.12 -1.89 -4.28
C PHE A 175 -1.99 -2.63 -3.27
N ALA A 176 -3.14 -2.07 -2.91
CA ALA A 176 -4.07 -2.66 -1.96
C ALA A 176 -5.53 -2.36 -2.35
N VAL A 177 -6.42 -3.29 -2.03
CA VAL A 177 -7.86 -3.21 -2.31
C VAL A 177 -8.67 -3.60 -1.08
N TRP A 178 -9.89 -3.08 -0.97
CA TRP A 178 -10.83 -3.44 0.07
C TRP A 178 -11.54 -4.75 -0.29
N VAL A 179 -11.46 -5.71 0.61
CA VAL A 179 -12.14 -7.00 0.46
C VAL A 179 -13.07 -7.30 1.63
N ALA A 180 -14.17 -7.95 1.33
CA ALA A 180 -15.07 -8.56 2.30
C ALA A 180 -15.30 -10.03 1.93
N ARG A 181 -15.90 -10.80 2.85
CA ARG A 181 -16.31 -12.17 2.54
C ARG A 181 -17.56 -12.18 1.68
N LYS A 182 -17.71 -13.20 0.84
CA LYS A 182 -18.95 -13.44 0.12
C LYS A 182 -20.11 -13.56 1.11
N GLY A 183 -21.16 -12.78 0.88
CA GLY A 183 -22.34 -12.75 1.76
C GLY A 183 -22.22 -11.81 2.95
N THR A 184 -21.20 -10.97 3.02
CA THR A 184 -21.16 -9.82 3.93
C THR A 184 -22.39 -8.93 3.68
N ASP A 185 -22.96 -8.40 4.76
CA ASP A 185 -24.12 -7.51 4.70
C ASP A 185 -23.89 -6.35 3.73
N PRO A 186 -24.76 -6.15 2.72
CA PRO A 186 -24.65 -5.03 1.80
C PRO A 186 -24.62 -3.66 2.50
N ASP A 187 -25.38 -3.48 3.58
CA ASP A 187 -25.42 -2.22 4.33
C ASP A 187 -24.03 -1.89 4.92
N LEU A 188 -23.27 -2.91 5.33
CA LEU A 188 -21.91 -2.72 5.85
C LEU A 188 -20.93 -2.30 4.74
N THR A 189 -21.04 -2.87 3.55
CA THR A 189 -20.16 -2.52 2.42
C THR A 189 -20.51 -1.18 1.83
N GLU A 190 -21.79 -0.81 1.79
CA GLU A 190 -22.26 0.52 1.37
C GLU A 190 -21.85 1.59 2.40
N GLY A 191 -22.01 1.31 3.69
CA GLY A 191 -21.52 2.18 4.76
C GLY A 191 -20.01 2.42 4.68
N LEU A 192 -19.23 1.38 4.37
CA LEU A 192 -17.80 1.53 4.12
C LEU A 192 -17.54 2.43 2.90
N GLN A 193 -18.24 2.20 1.78
CA GLN A 193 -18.10 3.03 0.57
C GLN A 193 -18.33 4.51 0.88
N HIS A 194 -19.37 4.85 1.64
CA HIS A 194 -19.66 6.23 2.06
C HIS A 194 -18.57 6.79 2.98
N ALA A 195 -18.10 6.00 3.94
CA ALA A 195 -17.03 6.40 4.84
C ALA A 195 -15.73 6.70 4.08
N LEU A 196 -15.37 5.88 3.11
CA LEU A 196 -14.16 6.10 2.29
C LEU A 196 -14.30 7.36 1.43
N THR A 197 -15.47 7.60 0.84
CA THR A 197 -15.77 8.84 0.09
C THR A 197 -15.58 10.06 0.99
N PHE A 198 -16.24 10.05 2.16
CA PHE A 198 -16.16 11.13 3.15
C PHE A 198 -14.70 11.41 3.56
N GLY A 199 -13.93 10.37 3.83
CA GLY A 199 -12.52 10.52 4.24
C GLY A 199 -11.64 11.12 3.15
N ILE A 200 -11.83 10.76 1.89
CA ILE A 200 -11.09 11.36 0.76
C ILE A 200 -11.45 12.84 0.60
N GLU A 201 -12.72 13.21 0.73
CA GLU A 201 -13.19 14.59 0.67
C GLU A 201 -12.64 15.45 1.83
N HIS A 202 -12.28 14.82 2.96
CA HIS A 202 -11.74 15.46 4.17
C HIS A 202 -10.24 15.12 4.39
N THR A 203 -9.49 14.90 3.30
CA THR A 203 -8.06 14.54 3.36
C THR A 203 -7.23 15.53 4.18
N TYR A 204 -7.54 16.82 4.13
CA TYR A 204 -6.80 17.83 4.88
C TYR A 204 -7.02 17.70 6.39
N GLU A 205 -8.28 17.50 6.83
CA GLU A 205 -8.65 17.25 8.22
C GLU A 205 -8.00 15.97 8.74
N ALA A 206 -7.98 14.92 7.93
CA ALA A 206 -7.29 13.67 8.24
C ALA A 206 -5.80 13.87 8.51
N ILE A 207 -5.13 14.72 7.70
CA ILE A 207 -3.71 15.06 7.89
C ILE A 207 -3.49 15.77 9.23
N LEU A 208 -4.34 16.75 9.54
CA LEU A 208 -4.24 17.53 10.79
C LEU A 208 -4.44 16.64 12.02
N GLU A 209 -5.48 15.82 12.02
CA GLU A 209 -5.82 14.96 13.16
C GLU A 209 -4.73 13.91 13.44
N HIS A 210 -4.13 13.36 12.39
CA HIS A 210 -3.08 12.35 12.53
C HIS A 210 -1.66 12.95 12.66
N GLY A 211 -1.52 14.28 12.70
CA GLY A 211 -0.25 14.98 12.96
C GLY A 211 0.76 14.88 11.82
N PHE A 212 0.28 14.79 10.58
CA PHE A 212 1.15 14.76 9.39
C PHE A 212 1.39 16.14 8.77
N ASP A 213 0.76 17.20 9.27
CA ASP A 213 0.97 18.59 8.87
C ASP A 213 2.34 19.14 9.26
N ASN A 214 2.99 18.56 10.30
CA ASN A 214 4.31 18.96 10.80
C ASN A 214 5.47 18.07 10.31
N LYS A 215 5.27 17.28 9.25
CA LYS A 215 6.32 16.43 8.69
C LYS A 215 7.21 17.20 7.71
N PRO A 216 8.46 16.76 7.48
CA PRO A 216 9.38 17.42 6.54
C PRO A 216 9.00 17.24 5.06
N TYR A 217 7.90 16.58 4.76
CA TYR A 217 7.35 16.37 3.43
C TYR A 217 5.90 16.86 3.35
N ASP A 218 5.45 17.23 2.15
CA ASP A 218 4.09 17.67 1.91
C ASP A 218 3.16 16.47 1.83
N ALA A 219 2.48 16.17 2.96
CA ALA A 219 1.54 15.06 3.07
C ALA A 219 0.31 15.27 2.17
N TYR A 220 -0.19 16.52 2.02
CA TYR A 220 -1.33 16.80 1.19
C TYR A 220 -1.02 16.59 -0.30
N ALA A 221 0.09 17.12 -0.78
CA ALA A 221 0.53 16.87 -2.16
C ALA A 221 0.76 15.37 -2.42
N TYR A 222 1.33 14.64 -1.47
CA TYR A 222 1.50 13.19 -1.59
C TYR A 222 0.16 12.47 -1.73
N LEU A 223 -0.80 12.72 -0.86
CA LEU A 223 -2.10 12.03 -0.86
C LEU A 223 -2.97 12.38 -2.07
N THR A 224 -2.86 13.62 -2.59
CA THR A 224 -3.71 14.10 -3.68
C THR A 224 -3.10 13.99 -5.07
N GLN A 225 -1.77 13.82 -5.19
CA GLN A 225 -1.07 13.81 -6.47
C GLN A 225 -0.34 12.50 -6.78
N ASN A 226 0.01 11.71 -5.75
CA ASN A 226 0.76 10.47 -5.91
C ASN A 226 -0.09 9.21 -5.66
N ILE A 227 -1.12 9.32 -4.82
CA ILE A 227 -2.04 8.22 -4.56
C ILE A 227 -3.27 8.35 -5.47
N ASP A 228 -3.61 7.25 -6.13
CA ASP A 228 -4.87 7.09 -6.84
C ASP A 228 -5.78 6.22 -5.98
N TYR A 229 -6.84 6.83 -5.46
CA TYR A 229 -7.78 6.15 -4.58
C TYR A 229 -8.90 5.44 -5.34
N ILE A 230 -9.10 5.73 -6.63
CA ILE A 230 -10.21 5.19 -7.41
C ILE A 230 -9.81 3.85 -8.02
N PHE A 231 -10.58 2.81 -7.73
CA PHE A 231 -10.42 1.47 -8.30
C PHE A 231 -11.36 1.29 -9.49
N ASP A 232 -10.93 1.77 -10.64
CA ASP A 232 -11.68 1.63 -11.89
C ASP A 232 -11.16 0.46 -12.76
N LEU A 233 -11.79 0.29 -13.93
CA LEU A 233 -11.44 -0.77 -14.89
C LEU A 233 -9.98 -0.71 -15.38
N SER A 234 -9.32 0.45 -15.31
CA SER A 234 -7.92 0.58 -15.72
C SER A 234 -6.94 -0.12 -14.77
N LEU A 235 -7.34 -0.30 -13.50
CA LEU A 235 -6.58 -0.98 -12.44
C LEU A 235 -6.86 -2.49 -12.32
N ILE A 236 -7.92 -3.00 -12.96
CA ILE A 236 -8.33 -4.41 -12.85
C ILE A 236 -7.48 -5.35 -13.73
N HIS A 237 -6.63 -4.85 -14.59
CA HIS A 237 -5.80 -5.64 -15.51
C HIS A 237 -4.50 -6.19 -14.89
N ILE A 238 -4.47 -6.36 -13.58
CA ILE A 238 -3.30 -6.91 -12.86
C ILE A 238 -3.48 -8.41 -12.62
#